data_56bb438796201bbccd6f6d213614435c
#
_entry.id   56bb438796201bbccd6f6d213614435c
#
_cell.length_a   1.000
_cell.length_b   1.000
_cell.length_c   1.000
_cell.angle_alpha   90.00
_cell.angle_beta   90.00
_cell.angle_gamma   90.00
#
_symmetry.space_group_name_H-M   'P 1'
#
loop_
_entity.id
_entity.type
_entity.pdbx_description
1 polymer ?
#
loop_
_entity_poly.entity_id
_entity_poly.type
_entity_poly.pdbx_seq_one_letter_code
_entity_poly.pdbx_strand_id
1 'polypeptide(L)'
;RDYDDHLLFGGTNEVMVEGDYSTPKQEYYTVQNSFNQTFVSAVRSTGGRNAYRHLVVQGFNTNIDHTINFFEMPDDLVQDRLMVEVHYYDPYNFSLNENTSITQWGKNATDPSKSETWANEAYADGQFQKMKTRFIDNGYPVILGEYGAIARLNLGSGSANAEYAEYRRYYTEYITQSAASRGLIPFYWDNGFT
;
A
#
# COMPACT_ATOMS: atom_id res chain seq x y z
N ARG A 1 -15.26 -11.85 17.95
CA ARG A 1 -16.21 -12.99 17.93
C ARG A 1 -17.65 -12.52 17.85
N ASP A 2 -17.99 -11.46 18.60
CA ASP A 2 -19.37 -10.94 18.74
C ASP A 2 -19.68 -9.79 17.76
N TYR A 3 -18.65 -9.19 17.14
CA TYR A 3 -18.82 -8.14 16.15
C TYR A 3 -19.26 -8.72 14.80
N ASP A 4 -20.03 -7.94 14.04
CA ASP A 4 -20.55 -8.33 12.74
C ASP A 4 -19.53 -8.21 11.59
N ASP A 5 -20.00 -8.30 10.35
CA ASP A 5 -19.20 -8.32 9.13
C ASP A 5 -18.60 -6.96 8.75
N HIS A 6 -19.00 -5.87 9.44
CA HIS A 6 -18.41 -4.55 9.24
C HIS A 6 -17.00 -4.44 9.85
N LEU A 7 -16.60 -5.39 10.72
CA LEU A 7 -15.26 -5.46 11.26
C LEU A 7 -14.42 -6.46 10.47
N LEU A 8 -13.39 -5.97 9.80
CA LEU A 8 -12.36 -6.77 9.11
C LEU A 8 -11.18 -6.98 10.05
N PHE A 9 -10.44 -8.07 9.89
CA PHE A 9 -9.19 -8.29 10.62
C PHE A 9 -8.01 -8.29 9.66
N GLY A 10 -6.99 -7.47 9.95
CA GLY A 10 -5.67 -7.52 9.32
C GLY A 10 -4.70 -8.33 10.16
N GLY A 11 -3.89 -9.16 9.51
CA GLY A 11 -2.99 -10.09 10.18
C GLY A 11 -1.66 -9.49 10.61
N THR A 12 -1.11 -8.62 9.78
CA THR A 12 0.21 -8.00 9.95
C THR A 12 0.19 -6.56 9.47
N ASN A 13 1.28 -5.82 9.72
CA ASN A 13 1.54 -4.52 9.10
C ASN A 13 3.03 -4.41 8.76
N GLU A 14 3.36 -4.27 7.45
CA GLU A 14 4.70 -3.97 6.94
C GLU A 14 5.83 -4.85 7.51
N VAL A 15 5.58 -6.15 7.65
CA VAL A 15 6.62 -7.07 8.13
C VAL A 15 7.80 -7.04 7.17
N MET A 16 8.95 -6.63 7.69
CA MET A 16 10.19 -6.47 6.93
C MET A 16 11.41 -6.75 7.80
N VAL A 17 12.58 -6.82 7.19
CA VAL A 17 13.86 -6.77 7.91
C VAL A 17 14.30 -5.31 7.94
N GLU A 18 14.51 -4.78 9.15
CA GLU A 18 14.85 -3.37 9.34
C GLU A 18 16.09 -2.97 8.51
N GLY A 19 15.93 -1.90 7.74
CA GLY A 19 16.99 -1.37 6.89
C GLY A 19 17.26 -2.14 5.59
N ASP A 20 16.58 -3.23 5.32
CA ASP A 20 16.70 -4.00 4.08
C ASP A 20 15.48 -3.78 3.17
N TYR A 21 15.60 -2.86 2.23
CA TYR A 21 14.59 -2.55 1.20
C TYR A 21 14.89 -3.21 -0.14
N SER A 22 15.84 -4.13 -0.20
CA SER A 22 16.18 -4.88 -1.42
C SER A 22 15.12 -5.95 -1.75
N THR A 23 15.32 -6.65 -2.86
CA THR A 23 14.52 -7.85 -3.16
C THR A 23 14.61 -8.84 -2.00
N PRO A 24 13.48 -9.29 -1.41
CA PRO A 24 13.51 -10.10 -0.21
C PRO A 24 14.16 -11.46 -0.46
N LYS A 25 14.91 -11.93 0.52
CA LYS A 25 15.41 -13.30 0.53
C LYS A 25 14.24 -14.28 0.69
N GLN A 26 14.43 -15.50 0.22
CA GLN A 26 13.41 -16.55 0.30
C GLN A 26 12.88 -16.74 1.72
N GLU A 27 13.75 -16.73 2.72
CA GLU A 27 13.34 -16.90 4.12
C GLU A 27 12.36 -15.81 4.58
N TYR A 28 12.50 -14.54 4.12
CA TYR A 28 11.67 -13.43 4.56
C TYR A 28 10.23 -13.57 4.07
N TYR A 29 10.04 -13.79 2.76
CA TYR A 29 8.68 -13.93 2.24
C TYR A 29 8.04 -15.28 2.61
N THR A 30 8.84 -16.33 2.81
CA THR A 30 8.32 -17.61 3.33
C THR A 30 7.77 -17.42 4.76
N VAL A 31 8.48 -16.69 5.61
CA VAL A 31 8.01 -16.37 6.97
C VAL A 31 6.74 -15.53 6.91
N GLN A 32 6.70 -14.48 6.05
CA GLN A 32 5.49 -13.67 5.91
C GLN A 32 4.29 -14.49 5.43
N ASN A 33 4.47 -15.37 4.44
CA ASN A 33 3.41 -16.26 3.98
C ASN A 33 2.94 -17.21 5.11
N SER A 34 3.85 -17.69 5.95
CA SER A 34 3.51 -18.54 7.11
C SER A 34 2.71 -17.77 8.18
N PHE A 35 3.00 -16.47 8.38
CA PHE A 35 2.20 -15.63 9.27
C PHE A 35 0.77 -15.47 8.74
N ASN A 36 0.61 -15.22 7.45
CA ASN A 36 -0.72 -15.14 6.83
C ASN A 36 -1.51 -16.44 7.03
N GLN A 37 -0.90 -17.60 6.78
CA GLN A 37 -1.56 -18.89 6.98
C GLN A 37 -1.93 -19.12 8.44
N THR A 38 -1.03 -18.82 9.37
CA THR A 38 -1.28 -18.95 10.80
C THR A 38 -2.42 -18.03 11.26
N PHE A 39 -2.42 -16.79 10.80
CA PHE A 39 -3.47 -15.81 11.08
C PHE A 39 -4.84 -16.30 10.62
N VAL A 40 -4.97 -16.72 9.36
CA VAL A 40 -6.23 -17.24 8.81
C VAL A 40 -6.72 -18.44 9.64
N SER A 41 -5.87 -19.42 9.86
CA SER A 41 -6.20 -20.62 10.62
C SER A 41 -6.63 -20.30 12.07
N ALA A 42 -5.90 -19.39 12.72
CA ALA A 42 -6.20 -18.98 14.09
C ALA A 42 -7.56 -18.28 14.19
N VAL A 43 -7.84 -17.33 13.30
CA VAL A 43 -9.13 -16.62 13.31
C VAL A 43 -10.28 -17.58 13.04
N ARG A 44 -10.18 -18.47 12.04
CA ARG A 44 -11.22 -19.46 11.70
C ARG A 44 -11.50 -20.39 12.87
N SER A 45 -10.48 -20.84 13.61
CA SER A 45 -10.61 -21.74 14.76
C SER A 45 -11.41 -21.14 15.92
N THR A 46 -11.50 -19.82 16.03
CA THR A 46 -12.27 -19.16 17.11
C THR A 46 -13.78 -19.29 16.96
N GLY A 47 -14.25 -19.68 15.79
CA GLY A 47 -15.67 -19.92 15.49
C GLY A 47 -16.55 -18.65 15.58
N GLY A 48 -17.87 -18.84 15.70
CA GLY A 48 -18.81 -17.75 15.68
C GLY A 48 -18.75 -16.97 14.36
N ARG A 49 -18.85 -15.65 14.39
CA ARG A 49 -18.76 -14.81 13.18
C ARG A 49 -17.36 -14.78 12.56
N ASN A 50 -16.33 -15.15 13.30
CA ASN A 50 -14.99 -15.23 12.78
C ASN A 50 -14.79 -16.43 11.80
N ALA A 51 -15.68 -17.42 11.87
CA ALA A 51 -15.68 -18.53 10.91
C ALA A 51 -15.87 -18.08 9.44
N TYR A 52 -16.48 -16.90 9.20
CA TYR A 52 -16.72 -16.35 7.86
C TYR A 52 -16.37 -14.86 7.73
N ARG A 53 -15.67 -14.28 8.69
CA ARG A 53 -15.20 -12.89 8.66
C ARG A 53 -14.24 -12.67 7.49
N HIS A 54 -14.30 -11.49 6.86
CA HIS A 54 -13.28 -11.08 5.90
C HIS A 54 -11.95 -10.85 6.61
N LEU A 55 -10.90 -11.40 6.06
CA LEU A 55 -9.53 -11.29 6.56
C LEU A 55 -8.65 -10.61 5.52
N VAL A 56 -7.78 -9.74 5.99
CA VAL A 56 -6.82 -8.99 5.17
C VAL A 56 -5.43 -9.56 5.40
N VAL A 57 -4.78 -9.96 4.31
CA VAL A 57 -3.44 -10.55 4.30
C VAL A 57 -2.49 -9.69 3.47
N GLN A 58 -1.21 -9.70 3.81
CA GLN A 58 -0.21 -8.84 3.20
C GLN A 58 0.96 -9.63 2.65
N GLY A 59 1.54 -9.17 1.53
CA GLY A 59 2.85 -9.61 1.09
C GLY A 59 3.97 -8.98 1.93
N PHE A 60 5.20 -9.44 1.73
CA PHE A 60 6.37 -8.93 2.44
C PHE A 60 6.52 -7.42 2.24
N ASN A 61 6.62 -6.68 3.35
CA ASN A 61 6.72 -5.23 3.42
C ASN A 61 5.58 -4.47 2.71
N THR A 62 4.40 -5.09 2.55
CA THR A 62 3.26 -4.52 1.80
C THR A 62 3.59 -3.95 0.42
N ASN A 63 4.80 -4.22 -0.06
CA ASN A 63 5.31 -3.74 -1.34
C ASN A 63 4.62 -4.47 -2.50
N ILE A 64 4.18 -3.73 -3.52
CA ILE A 64 3.45 -4.28 -4.66
C ILE A 64 4.29 -5.31 -5.42
N ASP A 65 5.54 -4.99 -5.76
CA ASP A 65 6.37 -5.92 -6.53
C ASP A 65 6.76 -7.17 -5.72
N HIS A 66 6.97 -7.05 -4.42
CA HIS A 66 7.18 -8.21 -3.56
C HIS A 66 5.90 -9.06 -3.46
N THR A 67 4.74 -8.43 -3.37
CA THR A 67 3.45 -9.12 -3.35
C THR A 67 3.18 -9.84 -4.67
N ILE A 68 3.48 -9.20 -5.80
CA ILE A 68 3.34 -9.84 -7.12
C ILE A 68 4.28 -11.03 -7.29
N ASN A 69 5.50 -10.96 -6.79
CA ASN A 69 6.51 -11.97 -7.09
C ASN A 69 6.59 -13.10 -6.06
N PHE A 70 6.27 -12.85 -4.78
CA PHE A 70 6.61 -13.76 -3.67
C PHE A 70 5.44 -14.08 -2.73
N PHE A 71 4.31 -13.40 -2.86
CA PHE A 71 3.16 -13.67 -2.02
C PHE A 71 2.41 -14.92 -2.50
N GLU A 72 2.06 -15.76 -1.55
CA GLU A 72 1.19 -16.92 -1.74
C GLU A 72 -0.09 -16.71 -0.94
N MET A 73 -1.24 -16.89 -1.61
CA MET A 73 -2.53 -16.84 -0.92
C MET A 73 -2.60 -17.95 0.12
N PRO A 74 -2.94 -17.64 1.37
CA PRO A 74 -3.14 -18.69 2.37
C PRO A 74 -4.38 -19.53 2.03
N ASP A 75 -4.34 -20.79 2.41
CA ASP A 75 -5.51 -21.66 2.36
C ASP A 75 -6.58 -21.16 3.34
N ASP A 76 -7.81 -21.04 2.87
CA ASP A 76 -8.96 -20.73 3.70
C ASP A 76 -10.09 -21.74 3.42
N LEU A 77 -10.68 -22.26 4.48
CA LEU A 77 -11.86 -23.14 4.38
C LEU A 77 -13.11 -22.39 3.92
N VAL A 78 -13.09 -21.07 3.93
CA VAL A 78 -14.21 -20.21 3.58
C VAL A 78 -13.88 -19.44 2.31
N GLN A 79 -14.68 -19.68 1.27
CA GLN A 79 -14.49 -19.00 -0.02
C GLN A 79 -14.86 -17.52 0.06
N ASP A 80 -14.19 -16.70 -0.76
CA ASP A 80 -14.48 -15.28 -0.98
C ASP A 80 -14.43 -14.44 0.31
N ARG A 81 -13.49 -14.75 1.22
CA ARG A 81 -13.32 -14.05 2.50
C ARG A 81 -11.90 -13.54 2.75
N LEU A 82 -11.02 -13.63 1.76
CA LEU A 82 -9.67 -13.06 1.84
C LEU A 82 -9.56 -11.82 0.96
N MET A 83 -8.87 -10.81 1.47
CA MET A 83 -8.52 -9.58 0.78
C MET A 83 -7.01 -9.39 0.87
N VAL A 84 -6.39 -8.81 -0.17
CA VAL A 84 -4.95 -8.53 -0.19
C VAL A 84 -4.71 -7.04 0.04
N GLU A 85 -3.76 -6.71 0.91
CA GLU A 85 -3.40 -5.34 1.19
C GLU A 85 -1.98 -5.03 0.72
N VAL A 86 -1.81 -3.85 0.14
CA VAL A 86 -0.53 -3.26 -0.24
C VAL A 86 -0.49 -1.79 0.16
N HIS A 87 0.72 -1.24 0.33
CA HIS A 87 0.95 0.18 0.56
C HIS A 87 1.69 0.79 -0.63
N TYR A 88 1.56 2.12 -0.82
CA TYR A 88 2.19 2.81 -1.93
C TYR A 88 2.70 4.20 -1.52
N TYR A 89 4.02 4.33 -1.51
CA TYR A 89 4.71 5.58 -1.18
C TYR A 89 5.78 5.96 -2.21
N ASP A 90 5.69 5.42 -3.43
CA ASP A 90 6.65 5.76 -4.48
C ASP A 90 6.32 7.12 -5.15
N PRO A 91 7.36 7.95 -5.40
CA PRO A 91 8.75 7.76 -4.99
C PRO A 91 8.98 8.22 -3.55
N TYR A 92 9.74 7.46 -2.78
CA TYR A 92 10.05 7.72 -1.37
C TYR A 92 10.53 9.15 -1.10
N ASN A 93 11.38 9.68 -1.98
CA ASN A 93 11.90 11.04 -1.79
C ASN A 93 10.81 12.11 -1.87
N PHE A 94 9.77 11.92 -2.65
CA PHE A 94 8.65 12.86 -2.68
C PHE A 94 7.67 12.65 -1.51
N SER A 95 7.36 11.39 -1.22
CA SER A 95 6.26 11.05 -0.32
C SER A 95 6.65 11.05 1.17
N LEU A 96 7.80 10.48 1.54
CA LEU A 96 8.15 10.22 2.93
C LEU A 96 9.49 10.84 3.39
N ASN A 97 10.43 11.12 2.48
CA ASN A 97 11.74 11.61 2.89
C ASN A 97 11.67 13.10 3.30
N GLU A 98 11.91 13.38 4.58
CA GLU A 98 11.92 14.75 5.10
C GLU A 98 13.16 15.55 4.65
N ASN A 99 14.27 14.86 4.30
CA ASN A 99 15.57 15.43 4.01
C ASN A 99 15.92 15.31 2.52
N THR A 100 15.13 15.95 1.65
CA THR A 100 15.32 15.87 0.21
C THR A 100 15.00 17.20 -0.47
N SER A 101 15.58 17.41 -1.66
CA SER A 101 15.19 18.50 -2.57
C SER A 101 14.00 18.16 -3.46
N ILE A 102 13.54 16.90 -3.45
CA ILE A 102 12.43 16.45 -4.30
C ILE A 102 11.09 16.97 -3.73
N THR A 103 10.55 17.98 -4.39
CA THR A 103 9.34 18.70 -4.00
C THR A 103 8.29 18.77 -5.11
N GLN A 104 8.60 18.23 -6.29
CA GLN A 104 7.70 18.18 -7.43
C GLN A 104 7.46 16.75 -7.85
N TRP A 105 6.27 16.46 -8.39
CA TRP A 105 5.90 15.13 -8.85
C TRP A 105 5.06 15.16 -10.12
N GLY A 106 5.31 14.15 -10.98
CA GLY A 106 4.48 13.83 -12.13
C GLY A 106 4.62 14.81 -13.29
N LYS A 107 3.67 14.79 -14.20
CA LYS A 107 3.67 15.57 -15.46
C LYS A 107 3.67 17.08 -15.26
N ASN A 108 3.30 17.55 -14.07
CA ASN A 108 3.27 18.97 -13.74
C ASN A 108 4.63 19.47 -13.22
N ALA A 109 5.61 18.59 -12.99
CA ALA A 109 6.95 18.98 -12.55
C ALA A 109 7.63 19.85 -13.62
N THR A 110 8.19 20.97 -13.16
CA THR A 110 8.82 21.98 -14.04
C THR A 110 10.32 22.07 -13.84
N ASP A 111 10.83 21.53 -12.73
CA ASP A 111 12.26 21.54 -12.37
C ASP A 111 12.76 20.08 -12.19
N PRO A 112 13.60 19.60 -13.13
CA PRO A 112 14.14 18.24 -13.05
C PRO A 112 15.01 17.98 -11.81
N SER A 113 15.55 19.01 -11.18
CA SER A 113 16.33 18.86 -9.93
C SER A 113 15.46 18.67 -8.69
N LYS A 114 14.15 18.89 -8.83
CA LYS A 114 13.14 18.76 -7.76
C LYS A 114 12.18 17.61 -7.98
N SER A 115 12.37 16.82 -9.02
CA SER A 115 11.49 15.68 -9.35
C SER A 115 12.31 14.42 -9.61
N GLU A 116 11.73 13.27 -9.27
CA GLU A 116 12.31 11.99 -9.66
C GLU A 116 12.02 11.68 -11.13
N THR A 117 12.92 10.94 -11.77
CA THR A 117 12.76 10.50 -13.17
C THR A 117 11.93 9.21 -13.29
N TRP A 118 11.51 8.65 -12.19
CA TRP A 118 10.74 7.42 -12.09
C TRP A 118 9.51 7.63 -11.16
N ALA A 119 8.69 6.61 -10.99
CA ALA A 119 7.50 6.61 -10.14
C ALA A 119 6.55 7.78 -10.44
N ASN A 120 6.41 8.11 -11.72
CA ASN A 120 5.41 9.03 -12.23
C ASN A 120 4.03 8.36 -12.36
N GLU A 121 3.09 9.04 -12.99
CA GLU A 121 1.72 8.56 -13.19
C GLU A 121 1.67 7.18 -13.87
N ALA A 122 2.44 7.00 -14.94
CA ALA A 122 2.46 5.74 -15.68
C ALA A 122 3.02 4.56 -14.84
N TYR A 123 3.98 4.84 -13.97
CA TYR A 123 4.50 3.85 -13.04
C TYR A 123 3.43 3.44 -12.02
N ALA A 124 2.76 4.41 -11.38
CA ALA A 124 1.68 4.15 -10.43
C ALA A 124 0.55 3.33 -11.08
N ASP A 125 0.16 3.73 -12.29
CA ASP A 125 -0.82 3.01 -13.11
C ASP A 125 -0.41 1.55 -13.37
N GLY A 126 0.84 1.33 -13.69
CA GLY A 126 1.40 -0.01 -13.89
C GLY A 126 1.37 -0.86 -12.62
N GLN A 127 1.71 -0.27 -11.47
CA GLN A 127 1.71 -0.97 -10.19
C GLN A 127 0.29 -1.42 -9.79
N PHE A 128 -0.70 -0.53 -9.86
CA PHE A 128 -2.08 -0.90 -9.54
C PHE A 128 -2.69 -1.86 -10.57
N GLN A 129 -2.27 -1.77 -11.84
CA GLN A 129 -2.69 -2.73 -12.86
C GLN A 129 -2.15 -4.15 -12.58
N LYS A 130 -0.93 -4.30 -12.05
CA LYS A 130 -0.40 -5.60 -11.61
C LYS A 130 -1.31 -6.22 -10.54
N MET A 131 -1.68 -5.42 -9.53
CA MET A 131 -2.57 -5.88 -8.45
C MET A 131 -3.94 -6.27 -8.97
N LYS A 132 -4.52 -5.45 -9.87
CA LYS A 132 -5.79 -5.79 -10.52
C LYS A 132 -5.70 -7.14 -11.22
N THR A 133 -4.72 -7.31 -12.09
CA THR A 133 -4.59 -8.52 -12.91
C THR A 133 -4.35 -9.78 -12.07
N ARG A 134 -3.51 -9.68 -11.04
CA ARG A 134 -3.17 -10.85 -10.22
C ARG A 134 -4.27 -11.24 -9.24
N PHE A 135 -4.95 -10.27 -8.63
CA PHE A 135 -5.87 -10.52 -7.53
C PHE A 135 -7.31 -10.17 -7.86
N ILE A 136 -7.63 -8.94 -8.25
CA ILE A 136 -9.02 -8.51 -8.44
C ILE A 136 -9.70 -9.30 -9.56
N ASP A 137 -9.02 -9.49 -10.69
CA ASP A 137 -9.55 -10.25 -11.83
C ASP A 137 -9.68 -11.76 -11.51
N ASN A 138 -9.11 -12.21 -10.38
CA ASN A 138 -9.21 -13.57 -9.86
C ASN A 138 -10.11 -13.66 -8.60
N GLY A 139 -10.90 -12.62 -8.30
CA GLY A 139 -11.90 -12.64 -7.23
C GLY A 139 -11.41 -12.22 -5.85
N TYR A 140 -10.15 -11.77 -5.72
CA TYR A 140 -9.62 -11.29 -4.45
C TYR A 140 -9.64 -9.75 -4.41
N PRO A 141 -10.45 -9.11 -3.56
CA PRO A 141 -10.41 -7.67 -3.37
C PRO A 141 -9.02 -7.20 -2.91
N VAL A 142 -8.61 -6.01 -3.38
CA VAL A 142 -7.33 -5.41 -3.01
C VAL A 142 -7.56 -4.10 -2.27
N ILE A 143 -6.92 -3.96 -1.12
CA ILE A 143 -6.88 -2.74 -0.32
C ILE A 143 -5.52 -2.05 -0.59
N LEU A 144 -5.56 -0.79 -1.02
CA LEU A 144 -4.44 0.11 -0.89
C LEU A 144 -4.52 0.71 0.51
N GLY A 145 -3.94 0.01 1.51
CA GLY A 145 -4.16 0.27 2.94
C GLY A 145 -3.49 1.55 3.42
N GLU A 146 -2.39 1.91 2.78
CA GLU A 146 -1.70 3.16 3.05
C GLU A 146 -1.16 3.78 1.76
N TYR A 147 -1.34 5.07 1.61
CA TYR A 147 -0.66 5.93 0.66
C TYR A 147 -0.78 7.38 1.11
N GLY A 148 0.14 8.22 0.67
CA GLY A 148 0.12 9.64 1.00
C GLY A 148 1.45 10.31 0.73
N ALA A 149 1.54 11.58 1.10
CA ALA A 149 2.79 12.33 1.11
C ALA A 149 2.80 13.25 2.33
N ILE A 150 3.94 13.33 3.01
CA ILE A 150 4.13 14.18 4.19
C ILE A 150 3.87 15.65 3.87
N ALA A 151 3.39 16.41 4.85
CA ALA A 151 3.31 17.87 4.75
C ALA A 151 4.70 18.48 5.00
N ARG A 152 5.14 19.37 4.12
CA ARG A 152 6.41 20.10 4.27
C ARG A 152 6.11 21.58 4.42
N LEU A 153 6.29 22.09 5.63
CA LEU A 153 5.94 23.46 5.99
C LEU A 153 7.17 24.41 6.08
N ASN A 154 8.39 23.86 5.90
CA ASN A 154 9.65 24.57 6.11
C ASN A 154 10.57 24.52 4.90
N LEU A 155 10.06 24.78 3.69
CA LEU A 155 10.84 24.77 2.44
C LEU A 155 11.54 26.10 2.15
N GLY A 156 11.74 26.95 3.17
CA GLY A 156 12.49 28.20 3.07
C GLY A 156 11.66 29.43 2.68
N SER A 157 10.47 29.28 2.11
CA SER A 157 9.52 30.38 1.82
C SER A 157 8.09 29.90 1.79
N GLY A 158 7.14 30.83 2.01
CA GLY A 158 5.72 30.52 1.91
C GLY A 158 5.29 30.11 0.50
N SER A 159 5.94 30.63 -0.55
CA SER A 159 5.67 30.24 -1.94
C SER A 159 6.15 28.82 -2.24
N ALA A 160 7.32 28.40 -1.71
CA ALA A 160 7.79 27.03 -1.88
C ALA A 160 6.89 26.02 -1.13
N ASN A 161 6.41 26.37 0.06
CA ASN A 161 5.46 25.54 0.79
C ASN A 161 4.14 25.40 0.03
N ALA A 162 3.62 26.49 -0.53
CA ALA A 162 2.38 26.47 -1.32
C ALA A 162 2.54 25.68 -2.62
N GLU A 163 3.67 25.82 -3.32
CA GLU A 163 3.98 25.02 -4.51
C GLU A 163 4.01 23.51 -4.18
N TYR A 164 4.72 23.12 -3.12
CA TYR A 164 4.75 21.73 -2.68
C TYR A 164 3.35 21.20 -2.31
N ALA A 165 2.55 21.99 -1.64
CA ALA A 165 1.20 21.60 -1.27
C ALA A 165 0.33 21.27 -2.50
N GLU A 166 0.49 22.02 -3.62
CA GLU A 166 -0.20 21.71 -4.88
C GLU A 166 0.29 20.39 -5.51
N TYR A 167 1.59 20.11 -5.49
CA TYR A 167 2.11 18.82 -5.95
C TYR A 167 1.65 17.66 -5.05
N ARG A 168 1.62 17.87 -3.74
CA ARG A 168 1.11 16.88 -2.78
C ARG A 168 -0.38 16.60 -3.03
N ARG A 169 -1.19 17.64 -3.25
CA ARG A 169 -2.61 17.50 -3.59
C ARG A 169 -2.78 16.70 -4.89
N TYR A 170 -2.02 17.06 -5.93
CA TYR A 170 -2.08 16.37 -7.22
C TYR A 170 -1.67 14.88 -7.10
N TYR A 171 -0.59 14.61 -6.37
CA TYR A 171 -0.16 13.23 -6.09
C TYR A 171 -1.27 12.43 -5.40
N THR A 172 -1.81 12.95 -4.31
CA THR A 172 -2.86 12.27 -3.54
C THR A 172 -4.10 12.00 -4.39
N GLU A 173 -4.54 13.00 -5.15
CA GLU A 173 -5.68 12.88 -6.08
C GLU A 173 -5.41 11.81 -7.14
N TYR A 174 -4.24 11.86 -7.78
CA TYR A 174 -3.89 10.91 -8.84
C TYR A 174 -3.81 9.48 -8.34
N ILE A 175 -3.09 9.24 -7.24
CA ILE A 175 -2.96 7.90 -6.65
C ILE A 175 -4.34 7.35 -6.26
N THR A 176 -5.19 8.17 -5.61
CA THR A 176 -6.56 7.77 -5.26
C THR A 176 -7.36 7.35 -6.50
N GLN A 177 -7.36 8.18 -7.54
CA GLN A 177 -8.13 7.92 -8.77
C GLN A 177 -7.57 6.72 -9.54
N SER A 178 -6.26 6.60 -9.65
CA SER A 178 -5.59 5.51 -10.34
C SER A 178 -5.88 4.15 -9.66
N ALA A 179 -5.78 4.09 -8.35
CA ALA A 179 -6.12 2.89 -7.58
C ALA A 179 -7.61 2.53 -7.72
N ALA A 180 -8.50 3.48 -7.45
CA ALA A 180 -9.95 3.27 -7.49
C ALA A 180 -10.45 2.86 -8.88
N SER A 181 -9.93 3.47 -9.96
CA SER A 181 -10.32 3.12 -11.33
C SER A 181 -9.94 1.70 -11.74
N ARG A 182 -9.01 1.08 -11.03
CA ARG A 182 -8.58 -0.32 -11.21
C ARG A 182 -9.22 -1.28 -10.22
N GLY A 183 -10.12 -0.77 -9.35
CA GLY A 183 -10.88 -1.56 -8.39
C GLY A 183 -10.17 -1.82 -7.06
N LEU A 184 -9.04 -1.16 -6.78
CA LEU A 184 -8.45 -1.14 -5.45
C LEU A 184 -9.28 -0.23 -4.54
N ILE A 185 -9.26 -0.51 -3.25
CA ILE A 185 -9.94 0.29 -2.22
C ILE A 185 -8.90 1.15 -1.50
N PRO A 186 -8.80 2.47 -1.82
CA PRO A 186 -7.74 3.32 -1.28
C PRO A 186 -8.08 3.87 0.12
N PHE A 187 -7.12 3.75 1.04
CA PHE A 187 -7.15 4.37 2.36
C PHE A 187 -5.98 5.35 2.50
N TYR A 188 -6.29 6.63 2.57
CA TYR A 188 -5.29 7.66 2.78
C TYR A 188 -4.70 7.54 4.19
N TRP A 189 -3.36 7.54 4.30
CA TRP A 189 -2.69 7.51 5.58
C TRP A 189 -2.53 8.94 6.12
N ASP A 190 -3.20 9.19 7.25
CA ASP A 190 -3.11 10.43 8.01
C ASP A 190 -2.68 10.09 9.45
N ASN A 191 -1.48 10.54 9.82
CA ASN A 191 -0.93 10.33 11.16
C ASN A 191 -1.28 11.46 12.15
N GLY A 192 -2.16 12.39 11.75
CA GLY A 192 -2.60 13.51 12.59
C GLY A 192 -1.61 14.68 12.67
N PHE A 193 -0.55 14.69 11.86
CA PHE A 193 0.46 15.77 11.78
C PHE A 193 0.49 16.47 10.42
N THR A 194 -0.62 16.54 9.72
CA THR A 194 -0.72 17.16 8.38
C THR A 194 -1.21 18.60 8.44
#